data_7888d683beb7d8743ec9c64d2aa667ca
#
_entry.id   7888d683beb7d8743ec9c64d2aa667ca
#
_cell.length_a   1.000
_cell.length_b   1.000
_cell.length_c   1.000
_cell.angle_alpha   90.00
_cell.angle_beta   90.00
_cell.angle_gamma   90.00
#
_symmetry.space_group_name_H-M   'P 1'
#
loop_
_entity.id
_entity.type
_entity.pdbx_description
1 polymer ?
#
loop_
_entity_poly.entity_id
_entity_poly.type
_entity_poly.pdbx_seq_one_letter_code
_entity_poly.pdbx_strand_id
1 'polypeptide(L)'
;YGDKGTGKSSTVKAVANEYADRGLKIIEMSPRQITNFPKLFEQTLRSPFRFIVFLDDLTFSSEDDNFAALKAFIEGGLAGKPSNLVIYATSNRRHLIRESMADRQGDEVRVRDTLETVTSLSDRFGLEITFSVPDKDEYLYIVEQLADESGLALERDELHLLAERFALRRNGRSPRTARQFISQQLAERYGNA
;
A
#
# COMPACT_ATOMS: atom_id res chain seq x y z
N TYR A 1 -0.06 5.35 -3.72
CA TYR A 1 1.38 5.11 -3.59
C TYR A 1 1.98 5.97 -2.47
N GLY A 2 3.26 5.78 -2.15
CA GLY A 2 3.98 6.60 -1.16
C GLY A 2 5.02 5.79 -0.38
N ASP A 3 5.67 6.41 0.61
CA ASP A 3 6.77 5.82 1.34
C ASP A 3 6.38 4.59 2.18
N LYS A 4 7.38 3.79 2.54
CA LYS A 4 7.16 2.60 3.38
C LYS A 4 6.67 3.00 4.77
N GLY A 5 5.66 2.27 5.27
CA GLY A 5 5.17 2.46 6.63
C GLY A 5 4.16 3.61 6.81
N THR A 6 3.77 4.30 5.74
CA THR A 6 2.82 5.43 5.77
C THR A 6 1.34 5.04 5.89
N GLY A 7 1.01 3.76 5.91
CA GLY A 7 -0.35 3.30 6.16
C GLY A 7 -1.13 2.82 4.93
N LYS A 8 -0.56 2.80 3.72
CA LYS A 8 -1.24 2.42 2.46
C LYS A 8 -2.08 1.14 2.58
N SER A 9 -1.44 0.02 2.87
CA SER A 9 -2.13 -1.27 2.99
C SER A 9 -3.12 -1.31 4.16
N SER A 10 -2.82 -0.61 5.25
CA SER A 10 -3.72 -0.50 6.40
C SER A 10 -4.99 0.26 6.05
N THR A 11 -4.90 1.32 5.24
CA THR A 11 -6.06 2.08 4.77
C THR A 11 -6.97 1.22 3.91
N VAL A 12 -6.41 0.43 2.98
CA VAL A 12 -7.22 -0.48 2.15
C VAL A 12 -7.96 -1.50 3.01
N LYS A 13 -7.28 -2.08 4.02
CA LYS A 13 -7.89 -3.03 4.96
C LYS A 13 -8.96 -2.37 5.83
N ALA A 14 -8.74 -1.13 6.28
CA ALA A 14 -9.72 -0.36 7.03
C ALA A 14 -10.99 -0.09 6.21
N VAL A 15 -10.84 0.31 4.94
CA VAL A 15 -11.99 0.49 4.03
C VAL A 15 -12.75 -0.82 3.86
N ALA A 16 -12.05 -1.94 3.67
CA ALA A 16 -12.71 -3.24 3.51
C ALA A 16 -13.50 -3.64 4.77
N ASN A 17 -12.96 -3.39 5.96
CA ASN A 17 -13.62 -3.66 7.23
C ASN A 17 -14.84 -2.76 7.45
N GLU A 18 -14.74 -1.47 7.17
CA GLU A 18 -15.83 -0.49 7.31
C GLU A 18 -17.06 -0.87 6.49
N TYR A 19 -16.87 -1.44 5.31
CA TYR A 19 -17.94 -1.81 4.41
C TYR A 19 -18.28 -3.32 4.42
N ALA A 20 -17.68 -4.11 5.31
CA ALA A 20 -17.87 -5.55 5.36
C ALA A 20 -19.34 -5.94 5.55
N ASP A 21 -20.05 -5.25 6.45
CA ASP A 21 -21.47 -5.47 6.74
C ASP A 21 -22.39 -5.05 5.57
N ARG A 22 -21.87 -4.22 4.65
CA ARG A 22 -22.56 -3.83 3.42
C ARG A 22 -22.25 -4.75 2.24
N GLY A 23 -21.64 -5.90 2.51
CA GLY A 23 -21.34 -6.92 1.52
C GLY A 23 -20.06 -6.69 0.71
N LEU A 24 -19.14 -5.84 1.19
CA LEU A 24 -17.81 -5.69 0.60
C LEU A 24 -16.90 -6.83 1.06
N LYS A 25 -16.20 -7.45 0.13
CA LYS A 25 -15.18 -8.49 0.37
C LYS A 25 -13.86 -8.05 -0.20
N ILE A 26 -12.77 -8.39 0.48
CA ILE A 26 -11.42 -8.16 -0.01
C ILE A 26 -10.77 -9.47 -0.43
N ILE A 27 -10.13 -9.47 -1.57
CA ILE A 27 -9.34 -10.58 -2.12
C ILE A 27 -7.92 -10.08 -2.29
N GLU A 28 -7.04 -10.49 -1.40
CA GLU A 28 -5.62 -10.14 -1.50
C GLU A 28 -4.94 -11.09 -2.48
N MET A 29 -4.23 -10.53 -3.45
CA MET A 29 -3.51 -11.28 -4.48
C MET A 29 -2.08 -10.78 -4.59
N SER A 30 -1.15 -11.71 -4.74
CA SER A 30 0.22 -11.36 -5.09
C SER A 30 0.34 -11.00 -6.58
N PRO A 31 1.34 -10.19 -7.00
CA PRO A 31 1.58 -9.89 -8.41
C PRO A 31 1.71 -11.14 -9.29
N ARG A 32 2.24 -12.24 -8.75
CA ARG A 32 2.39 -13.52 -9.48
C ARG A 32 1.05 -14.20 -9.80
N GLN A 33 -0.02 -13.80 -9.15
CA GLN A 33 -1.36 -14.40 -9.34
C GLN A 33 -2.23 -13.60 -10.34
N ILE A 34 -1.69 -12.54 -10.94
CA ILE A 34 -2.43 -11.66 -11.87
C ILE A 34 -2.96 -12.44 -13.05
N THR A 35 -2.25 -13.46 -13.52
CA THR A 35 -2.70 -14.36 -14.59
C THR A 35 -3.98 -15.13 -14.25
N ASN A 36 -4.36 -15.22 -12.96
CA ASN A 36 -5.59 -15.85 -12.51
C ASN A 36 -6.82 -14.93 -12.53
N PHE A 37 -6.67 -13.67 -12.90
CA PHE A 37 -7.79 -12.71 -12.95
C PHE A 37 -9.00 -13.19 -13.75
N PRO A 38 -8.86 -13.77 -14.95
CA PRO A 38 -10.01 -14.25 -15.70
C PRO A 38 -10.87 -15.23 -14.89
N LYS A 39 -10.23 -16.18 -14.21
CA LYS A 39 -10.91 -17.17 -13.35
C LYS A 39 -11.59 -16.51 -12.14
N LEU A 40 -10.91 -15.57 -11.52
CA LEU A 40 -11.48 -14.81 -10.41
C LEU A 40 -12.75 -14.04 -10.83
N PHE A 41 -12.75 -13.49 -12.03
CA PHE A 41 -13.90 -12.77 -12.57
C PHE A 41 -15.10 -13.63 -12.80
N GLU A 42 -14.90 -14.77 -13.44
CA GLU A 42 -15.98 -15.74 -13.62
C GLU A 42 -16.64 -16.11 -12.28
N GLN A 43 -15.82 -16.26 -11.24
CA GLN A 43 -16.31 -16.59 -9.89
C GLN A 43 -17.06 -15.43 -9.22
N THR A 44 -16.61 -14.19 -9.44
CA THR A 44 -17.21 -13.02 -8.80
C THR A 44 -18.40 -12.46 -9.56
N LEU A 45 -18.48 -12.68 -10.87
CA LEU A 45 -19.50 -12.09 -11.76
C LEU A 45 -20.93 -12.35 -11.31
N ARG A 46 -21.20 -13.54 -10.79
CA ARG A 46 -22.55 -13.98 -10.34
C ARG A 46 -22.77 -13.79 -8.82
N SER A 47 -21.79 -13.20 -8.13
CA SER A 47 -21.88 -13.00 -6.70
C SER A 47 -22.70 -11.74 -6.37
N PRO A 48 -23.54 -11.77 -5.34
CA PRO A 48 -24.25 -10.58 -4.85
C PRO A 48 -23.31 -9.62 -4.09
N PHE A 49 -22.10 -10.04 -3.77
CA PHE A 49 -21.11 -9.25 -3.05
C PHE A 49 -20.35 -8.30 -3.98
N ARG A 50 -19.79 -7.24 -3.39
CA ARG A 50 -18.82 -6.38 -4.03
C ARG A 50 -17.41 -6.77 -3.60
N PHE A 51 -16.44 -6.61 -4.49
CA PHE A 51 -15.09 -7.07 -4.27
C PHE A 51 -14.06 -5.97 -4.47
N ILE A 52 -13.10 -5.89 -3.53
CA ILE A 52 -11.82 -5.23 -3.74
C ILE A 52 -10.81 -6.33 -4.03
N VAL A 53 -10.21 -6.33 -5.22
CA VAL A 53 -8.98 -7.10 -5.47
C VAL A 53 -7.81 -6.23 -5.06
N PHE A 54 -7.10 -6.66 -4.05
CA PHE A 54 -6.02 -5.90 -3.45
C PHE A 54 -4.66 -6.47 -3.85
N LEU A 55 -3.86 -5.64 -4.54
CA LEU A 55 -2.50 -5.92 -4.94
C LEU A 55 -1.55 -5.10 -4.06
N ASP A 56 -0.97 -5.75 -3.05
CA ASP A 56 -0.07 -5.05 -2.11
C ASP A 56 1.38 -5.04 -2.61
N ASP A 57 2.06 -3.91 -2.39
CA ASP A 57 3.46 -3.64 -2.74
C ASP A 57 3.80 -3.94 -4.21
N LEU A 58 2.94 -3.46 -5.11
CA LEU A 58 3.05 -3.70 -6.53
C LEU A 58 4.33 -3.07 -7.08
N THR A 59 5.17 -3.91 -7.67
CA THR A 59 6.40 -3.51 -8.33
C THR A 59 6.70 -4.49 -9.46
N PHE A 60 6.94 -3.98 -10.66
CA PHE A 60 7.27 -4.77 -11.84
C PHE A 60 8.69 -4.48 -12.33
N SER A 61 9.25 -5.39 -13.09
CA SER A 61 10.33 -5.12 -14.03
C SER A 61 9.74 -4.87 -15.43
N SER A 62 10.49 -4.23 -16.31
CA SER A 62 10.06 -3.94 -17.69
C SER A 62 9.71 -5.19 -18.52
N GLU A 63 10.25 -6.34 -18.12
CA GLU A 63 10.10 -7.64 -18.81
C GLU A 63 9.13 -8.58 -18.08
N ASP A 64 8.32 -8.08 -17.14
CA ASP A 64 7.44 -8.93 -16.34
C ASP A 64 6.11 -9.21 -17.07
N ASP A 65 5.88 -10.46 -17.44
CA ASP A 65 4.63 -10.92 -18.08
C ASP A 65 3.37 -10.53 -17.27
N ASN A 66 3.49 -10.45 -15.95
CA ASN A 66 2.41 -10.02 -15.07
C ASN A 66 2.05 -8.54 -15.27
N PHE A 67 3.02 -7.72 -15.70
CA PHE A 67 2.75 -6.32 -16.05
C PHE A 67 1.85 -6.23 -17.29
N ALA A 68 2.16 -6.97 -18.34
CA ALA A 68 1.35 -7.01 -19.55
C ALA A 68 -0.06 -7.55 -19.26
N ALA A 69 -0.16 -8.58 -18.42
CA ALA A 69 -1.44 -9.15 -18.00
C ALA A 69 -2.27 -8.13 -17.19
N LEU A 70 -1.66 -7.41 -16.25
CA LEU A 70 -2.35 -6.37 -15.45
C LEU A 70 -2.82 -5.22 -16.35
N LYS A 71 -1.98 -4.78 -17.29
CA LYS A 71 -2.32 -3.73 -18.25
C LYS A 71 -3.53 -4.11 -19.06
N ALA A 72 -3.50 -5.27 -19.74
CA ALA A 72 -4.60 -5.78 -20.54
C ALA A 72 -5.90 -5.89 -19.72
N PHE A 73 -5.76 -6.21 -18.45
CA PHE A 73 -6.85 -6.35 -17.52
C PHE A 73 -7.49 -5.02 -17.10
N ILE A 74 -6.69 -4.02 -16.73
CA ILE A 74 -7.19 -2.69 -16.37
C ILE A 74 -7.82 -2.00 -17.58
N GLU A 75 -7.32 -2.27 -18.78
CA GLU A 75 -7.86 -1.79 -20.07
C GLU A 75 -9.23 -2.38 -20.41
N GLY A 76 -9.71 -3.35 -19.64
CA GLY A 76 -11.02 -3.93 -19.83
C GLY A 76 -11.08 -5.01 -20.92
N GLY A 77 -10.04 -5.84 -21.06
CA GLY A 77 -9.92 -6.95 -22.01
C GLY A 77 -11.24 -7.48 -22.60
N LEU A 78 -11.21 -8.36 -23.56
CA LEU A 78 -12.38 -8.86 -24.36
C LEU A 78 -13.63 -9.26 -23.54
N ALA A 79 -13.52 -9.52 -22.25
CA ALA A 79 -14.63 -9.96 -21.39
C ALA A 79 -15.29 -8.83 -20.55
N GLY A 80 -14.74 -7.60 -20.58
CA GLY A 80 -15.22 -6.52 -19.73
C GLY A 80 -14.89 -6.73 -18.24
N LYS A 81 -14.76 -5.63 -17.49
CA LYS A 81 -14.56 -5.68 -16.02
C LYS A 81 -15.91 -5.88 -15.32
N PRO A 82 -16.04 -6.83 -14.39
CA PRO A 82 -17.25 -6.98 -13.59
C PRO A 82 -17.60 -5.68 -12.85
N SER A 83 -18.86 -5.27 -12.88
CA SER A 83 -19.33 -4.02 -12.24
C SER A 83 -19.26 -4.06 -10.72
N ASN A 84 -19.17 -5.26 -10.13
CA ASN A 84 -19.08 -5.50 -8.69
C ASN A 84 -17.64 -5.68 -8.20
N LEU A 85 -16.62 -5.37 -9.03
CA LEU A 85 -15.21 -5.55 -8.68
C LEU A 85 -14.40 -4.29 -8.97
N VAL A 86 -13.56 -3.90 -8.00
CA VAL A 86 -12.57 -2.83 -8.15
C VAL A 86 -11.18 -3.35 -7.77
N ILE A 87 -10.14 -2.77 -8.40
CA ILE A 87 -8.76 -3.10 -8.09
C ILE A 87 -8.17 -1.96 -7.27
N TYR A 88 -7.60 -2.34 -6.14
CA TYR A 88 -6.76 -1.46 -5.33
C TYR A 88 -5.34 -1.97 -5.37
N ALA A 89 -4.42 -1.09 -5.68
CA ALA A 89 -3.00 -1.42 -5.69
C ALA A 89 -2.23 -0.46 -4.78
N THR A 90 -1.27 -0.96 -4.03
CA THR A 90 -0.31 -0.13 -3.32
C THR A 90 1.07 -0.26 -3.95
N SER A 91 1.83 0.82 -3.92
CA SER A 91 3.23 0.82 -4.33
C SER A 91 4.04 1.75 -3.43
N ASN A 92 5.30 1.41 -3.21
CA ASN A 92 6.24 2.27 -2.51
C ASN A 92 6.90 3.30 -3.45
N ARG A 93 6.52 3.33 -4.72
CA ARG A 93 7.04 4.22 -5.75
C ARG A 93 5.90 4.86 -6.51
N ARG A 94 6.10 6.07 -6.97
CA ARG A 94 5.17 6.74 -7.88
C ARG A 94 5.05 5.97 -9.21
N HIS A 95 6.17 5.41 -9.66
CA HIS A 95 6.22 4.59 -10.86
C HIS A 95 6.35 3.11 -10.48
N LEU A 96 5.48 2.27 -11.02
CA LEU A 96 5.35 0.86 -10.68
C LEU A 96 6.52 -0.02 -11.13
N ILE A 97 7.43 0.51 -11.96
CA ILE A 97 8.59 -0.23 -12.48
C ILE A 97 9.88 0.13 -11.74
N ARG A 98 10.71 -0.89 -11.54
CA ARG A 98 12.05 -0.76 -10.99
C ARG A 98 13.00 -0.31 -12.09
N GLU A 99 13.54 0.89 -12.00
CA GLU A 99 14.69 1.27 -12.79
C GLU A 99 15.89 0.44 -12.33
N SER A 100 16.44 -0.38 -13.22
CA SER A 100 17.71 -1.04 -13.00
C SER A 100 18.86 -0.07 -13.27
N MET A 101 19.95 -0.16 -12.49
CA MET A 101 21.20 0.58 -12.81
C MET A 101 21.76 0.19 -14.19
N ALA A 102 21.45 -1.02 -14.66
CA ALA A 102 21.83 -1.50 -16.01
C ALA A 102 21.03 -0.77 -17.12
N ASP A 103 19.81 -0.33 -16.83
CA ASP A 103 18.97 0.40 -17.79
C ASP A 103 19.49 1.82 -18.06
N ARG A 104 20.33 2.37 -17.16
CA ARG A 104 20.96 3.70 -17.33
C ARG A 104 22.17 3.69 -18.27
N GLN A 105 22.72 2.52 -18.62
CA GLN A 105 23.89 2.38 -19.50
C GLN A 105 23.57 1.89 -20.91
N GLY A 106 22.32 1.56 -21.21
CA GLY A 106 21.92 1.03 -22.51
C GLY A 106 20.71 1.78 -23.08
N ASP A 107 20.90 2.38 -24.24
CA ASP A 107 19.90 2.89 -25.19
C ASP A 107 18.79 3.79 -24.57
N GLU A 108 18.91 5.09 -24.75
CA GLU A 108 17.89 6.11 -24.36
C GLU A 108 16.48 5.77 -24.88
N VAL A 109 16.38 5.01 -25.95
CA VAL A 109 15.11 4.57 -26.56
C VAL A 109 14.39 3.57 -25.65
N ARG A 110 15.08 2.57 -25.09
CA ARG A 110 14.47 1.59 -24.17
C ARG A 110 13.99 2.20 -22.86
N VAL A 111 14.72 3.18 -22.36
CA VAL A 111 14.32 3.92 -21.14
C VAL A 111 13.03 4.73 -21.39
N ARG A 112 12.92 5.36 -22.57
CA ARG A 112 11.71 6.08 -22.97
C ARG A 112 10.49 5.16 -23.13
N ASP A 113 10.63 4.07 -23.86
CA ASP A 113 9.55 3.09 -24.06
C ASP A 113 9.06 2.51 -22.73
N THR A 114 9.99 2.27 -21.80
CA THR A 114 9.67 1.79 -20.44
C THR A 114 8.92 2.86 -19.65
N LEU A 115 9.36 4.11 -19.68
CA LEU A 115 8.69 5.23 -18.99
C LEU A 115 7.29 5.49 -19.57
N GLU A 116 7.11 5.48 -20.87
CA GLU A 116 5.80 5.65 -21.52
C GLU A 116 4.85 4.51 -21.15
N THR A 117 5.34 3.29 -21.12
CA THR A 117 4.54 2.11 -20.75
C THR A 117 4.10 2.18 -19.29
N VAL A 118 4.93 2.68 -18.39
CA VAL A 118 4.65 2.82 -16.95
C VAL A 118 3.66 3.93 -16.68
N THR A 119 3.87 5.07 -17.29
CA THR A 119 2.94 6.22 -17.18
C THR A 119 1.56 5.79 -17.66
N SER A 120 1.50 5.00 -18.74
CA SER A 120 0.25 4.51 -19.29
C SER A 120 -0.53 3.59 -18.34
N LEU A 121 0.11 2.86 -17.44
CA LEU A 121 -0.58 2.03 -16.46
C LEU A 121 -1.11 2.85 -15.28
N SER A 122 -0.31 3.80 -14.77
CA SER A 122 -0.73 4.71 -13.70
C SER A 122 -1.95 5.53 -14.12
N ASP A 123 -1.97 6.05 -15.33
CA ASP A 123 -3.06 6.87 -15.86
C ASP A 123 -4.39 6.11 -15.99
N ARG A 124 -4.35 4.78 -15.93
CA ARG A 124 -5.55 3.91 -16.02
C ARG A 124 -6.18 3.59 -14.67
N PHE A 125 -5.48 3.85 -13.58
CA PHE A 125 -6.11 3.89 -12.28
C PHE A 125 -6.90 5.19 -12.17
N GLY A 126 -8.22 5.10 -12.05
CA GLY A 126 -9.11 6.26 -12.03
C GLY A 126 -8.96 7.14 -10.77
N LEU A 127 -8.28 6.67 -9.73
CA LEU A 127 -7.99 7.40 -8.49
C LEU A 127 -6.58 7.09 -8.02
N GLU A 128 -5.82 8.14 -7.78
CA GLU A 128 -4.47 8.04 -7.25
C GLU A 128 -4.36 8.81 -5.93
N ILE A 129 -3.90 8.12 -4.89
CA ILE A 129 -3.75 8.69 -3.55
C ILE A 129 -2.29 8.59 -3.12
N THR A 130 -1.70 9.73 -2.76
CA THR A 130 -0.34 9.82 -2.27
C THR A 130 -0.31 9.76 -0.74
N PHE A 131 0.52 8.87 -0.20
CA PHE A 131 0.80 8.76 1.22
C PHE A 131 2.20 9.30 1.51
N SER A 132 2.25 10.50 2.05
CA SER A 132 3.51 11.17 2.41
C SER A 132 4.02 10.67 3.76
N VAL A 133 5.32 10.81 3.98
CA VAL A 133 5.91 10.70 5.32
C VAL A 133 5.34 11.83 6.19
N PRO A 134 4.82 11.54 7.38
CA PRO A 134 4.31 12.56 8.27
C PRO A 134 5.43 13.52 8.69
N ASP A 135 5.10 14.79 8.81
CA ASP A 135 5.95 15.75 9.46
C ASP A 135 6.09 15.46 10.97
N LYS A 136 6.79 16.32 11.71
CA LYS A 136 7.02 16.09 13.13
C LYS A 136 5.72 16.12 13.94
N ASP A 137 4.88 17.10 13.67
CA ASP A 137 3.66 17.32 14.45
C ASP A 137 2.61 16.24 14.14
N GLU A 138 2.47 15.86 12.88
CA GLU A 138 1.65 14.73 12.46
C GLU A 138 2.14 13.40 13.08
N TYR A 139 3.45 13.18 13.12
CA TYR A 139 4.02 11.98 13.73
C TYR A 139 3.74 11.92 15.23
N LEU A 140 3.93 13.03 15.97
CA LEU A 140 3.68 13.10 17.39
C LEU A 140 2.19 12.95 17.70
N TYR A 141 1.31 13.51 16.88
CA TYR A 141 -0.12 13.28 16.98
C TYR A 141 -0.49 11.79 16.82
N ILE A 142 0.09 11.10 15.84
CA ILE A 142 -0.10 9.65 15.68
C ILE A 142 0.38 8.89 16.92
N VAL A 143 1.49 9.29 17.51
CA VAL A 143 2.03 8.67 18.73
C VAL A 143 1.07 8.87 19.90
N GLU A 144 0.53 10.08 20.09
CA GLU A 144 -0.45 10.38 21.14
C GLU A 144 -1.70 9.48 21.00
N GLN A 145 -2.28 9.42 19.79
CA GLN A 145 -3.46 8.59 19.56
C GLN A 145 -3.19 7.10 19.87
N LEU A 146 -2.06 6.58 19.44
CA LEU A 146 -1.69 5.20 19.71
C LEU A 146 -1.38 4.94 21.19
N ALA A 147 -0.84 5.91 21.92
CA ALA A 147 -0.63 5.82 23.37
C ALA A 147 -1.98 5.75 24.10
N ASP A 148 -2.91 6.63 23.75
CA ASP A 148 -4.25 6.66 24.34
C ASP A 148 -5.02 5.35 24.05
N GLU A 149 -5.04 4.89 22.81
CA GLU A 149 -5.69 3.64 22.39
C GLU A 149 -5.14 2.40 23.15
N SER A 150 -3.84 2.41 23.45
CA SER A 150 -3.17 1.28 24.11
C SER A 150 -3.08 1.40 25.63
N GLY A 151 -3.57 2.50 26.20
CA GLY A 151 -3.52 2.76 27.65
C GLY A 151 -2.11 3.02 28.17
N LEU A 152 -1.19 3.50 27.33
CA LEU A 152 0.16 3.85 27.73
C LEU A 152 0.16 5.18 28.46
N ALA A 153 0.27 5.16 29.80
CA ALA A 153 0.32 6.35 30.64
C ALA A 153 1.74 6.92 30.68
N LEU A 154 1.99 7.96 29.90
CA LEU A 154 3.20 8.78 29.90
C LEU A 154 2.83 10.25 29.86
N GLU A 155 3.62 11.09 30.54
CA GLU A 155 3.51 12.54 30.38
C GLU A 155 3.82 12.92 28.93
N ARG A 156 3.09 13.91 28.40
CA ARG A 156 3.12 14.27 26.97
C ARG A 156 4.52 14.62 26.49
N ASP A 157 5.24 15.43 27.26
CA ASP A 157 6.58 15.89 26.90
C ASP A 157 7.59 14.72 26.89
N GLU A 158 7.44 13.80 27.84
CA GLU A 158 8.25 12.57 27.90
C GLU A 158 7.93 11.66 26.71
N LEU A 159 6.65 11.45 26.41
CA LEU A 159 6.20 10.66 25.26
C LEU A 159 6.79 11.18 23.95
N HIS A 160 6.70 12.48 23.72
CA HIS A 160 7.23 13.14 22.53
C HIS A 160 8.75 12.99 22.42
N LEU A 161 9.47 13.25 23.51
CA LEU A 161 10.93 13.13 23.54
C LEU A 161 11.39 11.71 23.21
N LEU A 162 10.76 10.72 23.83
CA LEU A 162 11.09 9.30 23.60
C LEU A 162 10.73 8.86 22.18
N ALA A 163 9.58 9.29 21.65
CA ALA A 163 9.14 8.99 20.30
C ALA A 163 10.09 9.57 19.23
N GLU A 164 10.52 10.82 19.40
CA GLU A 164 11.48 11.46 18.49
C GLU A 164 12.85 10.74 18.52
N ARG A 165 13.35 10.40 19.71
CA ARG A 165 14.59 9.63 19.85
C ARG A 165 14.48 8.26 19.19
N PHE A 166 13.32 7.62 19.28
CA PHE A 166 13.06 6.34 18.65
C PHE A 166 13.04 6.48 17.12
N ALA A 167 12.35 7.49 16.59
CA ALA A 167 12.27 7.76 15.16
C ALA A 167 13.66 8.03 14.54
N LEU A 168 14.52 8.78 15.24
CA LEU A 168 15.89 9.06 14.80
C LEU A 168 16.77 7.79 14.72
N ARG A 169 16.53 6.79 15.56
CA ARG A 169 17.24 5.49 15.53
C ARG A 169 16.68 4.52 14.51
N ARG A 170 15.48 4.78 14.03
CA ARG A 170 14.75 3.94 13.09
C ARG A 170 14.59 4.66 11.78
N ASN A 171 14.61 4.47 10.70
CA ASN A 171 14.50 5.11 9.39
C ASN A 171 13.46 6.25 9.28
N GLY A 172 13.31 7.07 10.33
CA GLY A 172 12.48 8.26 10.32
C GLY A 172 11.07 8.08 10.90
N ARG A 173 10.30 9.15 10.76
CA ARG A 173 8.92 9.25 11.24
C ARG A 173 7.97 8.53 10.30
N SER A 174 7.16 7.62 10.83
CA SER A 174 6.08 6.98 10.08
C SER A 174 5.06 6.38 11.05
N PRO A 175 3.81 6.12 10.65
CA PRO A 175 2.83 5.39 11.45
C PRO A 175 3.33 4.02 11.92
N ARG A 176 4.15 3.34 11.11
CA ARG A 176 4.79 2.08 11.50
C ARG A 176 5.79 2.28 12.62
N THR A 177 6.62 3.33 12.54
CA THR A 177 7.61 3.68 13.57
C THR A 177 6.91 4.04 14.88
N ALA A 178 5.80 4.80 14.82
CA ALA A 178 4.99 5.13 15.98
C ALA A 178 4.44 3.87 16.68
N ARG A 179 3.85 2.94 15.92
CA ARG A 179 3.36 1.66 16.48
C ARG A 179 4.46 0.82 17.12
N GLN A 180 5.63 0.74 16.48
CA GLN A 180 6.77 0.02 17.04
C GLN A 180 7.26 0.65 18.34
N PHE A 181 7.28 2.00 18.41
CA PHE A 181 7.62 2.71 19.62
C PHE A 181 6.64 2.39 20.76
N ILE A 182 5.34 2.52 20.53
CA ILE A 182 4.31 2.21 21.55
C ILE A 182 4.42 0.75 22.01
N SER A 183 4.57 -0.19 21.08
CA SER A 183 4.73 -1.61 21.43
C SER A 183 5.96 -1.86 22.29
N GLN A 184 7.08 -1.18 22.01
CA GLN A 184 8.29 -1.27 22.83
C GLN A 184 8.07 -0.70 24.24
N GLN A 185 7.44 0.48 24.34
CA GLN A 185 7.16 1.10 25.64
C GLN A 185 6.24 0.26 26.51
N LEU A 186 5.23 -0.37 25.91
CA LEU A 186 4.34 -1.30 26.62
C LEU A 186 5.11 -2.55 27.12
N ALA A 187 5.96 -3.13 26.27
CA ALA A 187 6.78 -4.28 26.66
C ALA A 187 7.76 -3.96 27.80
N GLU A 188 8.41 -2.80 27.78
CA GLU A 188 9.33 -2.34 28.81
C GLU A 188 8.63 -2.08 30.15
N ARG A 189 7.38 -1.60 30.14
CA ARG A 189 6.63 -1.26 31.35
C ARG A 189 5.83 -2.42 31.92
N TYR A 190 5.24 -3.26 31.07
CA TYR A 190 4.29 -4.31 31.46
C TYR A 190 4.78 -5.72 31.14
N GLY A 191 5.88 -5.88 30.41
CA GLY A 191 6.43 -7.20 30.04
C GLY A 191 7.26 -7.90 31.15
N ASN A 192 7.46 -7.25 32.29
CA ASN A 192 8.17 -7.79 33.47
C ASN A 192 7.21 -8.07 34.66
N ALA A 193 5.91 -8.14 34.40
CA ALA A 193 4.90 -8.45 35.42
C ALA A 193 4.49 -9.92 35.36
#